data_b09f1fb8c78636c7595e7ea9a8082c4a
#
_entry.id   b09f1fb8c78636c7595e7ea9a8082c4a
#
_cell.length_a   1.000
_cell.length_b   1.000
_cell.length_c   1.000
_cell.angle_alpha   90.00
_cell.angle_beta   90.00
_cell.angle_gamma   90.00
#
_symmetry.space_group_name_H-M   'P 1'
#
loop_
_entity.id
_entity.type
_entity.pdbx_description
1 polymer ?
#
loop_
_entity_poly.entity_id
_entity_poly.type
_entity_poly.pdbx_seq_one_letter_code
_entity_poly.pdbx_strand_id
1 'polypeptide(L)'
;MIPMITVQLPTDPAYWSCFWGSDYEEGVARANDNLVAMIRSEFADAPFEIRFERTATPAPRGVLGHDEEAVEAVFEFIATNWTNAL
;
A
#
# COMPACT_ATOMS: atom_id res chain seq x y z
N MET A 1 -0.47 22.93 -7.86
CA MET A 1 -1.30 21.82 -7.36
C MET A 1 -0.40 20.65 -7.00
N ILE A 2 -0.58 20.10 -5.81
CA ILE A 2 0.23 18.97 -5.36
C ILE A 2 -0.39 17.68 -5.90
N PRO A 3 0.39 16.81 -6.57
CA PRO A 3 -0.14 15.52 -7.03
C PRO A 3 -0.66 14.67 -5.87
N MET A 4 -1.74 13.95 -6.12
CA MET A 4 -2.35 13.06 -5.15
C MET A 4 -2.18 11.62 -5.63
N ILE A 5 -1.63 10.78 -4.76
CA ILE A 5 -1.46 9.35 -5.02
C ILE A 5 -2.39 8.58 -4.09
N THR A 6 -3.12 7.63 -4.64
CA THR A 6 -3.99 6.75 -3.84
C THR A 6 -3.37 5.36 -3.79
N VAL A 7 -3.12 4.88 -2.58
CA VAL A 7 -2.65 3.51 -2.36
C VAL A 7 -3.84 2.67 -1.93
N GLN A 8 -4.11 1.62 -2.67
CA GLN A 8 -5.20 0.70 -2.38
C GLN A 8 -4.69 -0.43 -1.50
N LEU A 9 -5.28 -0.55 -0.32
CA LEU A 9 -4.91 -1.58 0.64
C LEU A 9 -5.87 -2.75 0.50
N PRO A 10 -5.38 -3.93 0.10
CA PRO A 10 -6.26 -5.09 -0.07
C PRO A 10 -6.85 -5.54 1.25
N THR A 11 -8.15 -5.82 1.26
CA THR A 11 -8.82 -6.35 2.44
C THR A 11 -9.00 -7.87 2.35
N ASP A 12 -8.76 -8.44 1.17
CA ASP A 12 -8.88 -9.88 0.94
C ASP A 12 -7.55 -10.56 1.26
N PRO A 13 -7.53 -11.53 2.20
CA PRO A 13 -6.31 -12.27 2.53
C PRO A 13 -5.60 -12.89 1.33
N ALA A 14 -6.30 -13.15 0.23
CA ALA A 14 -5.71 -13.73 -0.97
C ALA A 14 -4.61 -12.83 -1.57
N TYR A 15 -4.68 -11.53 -1.37
CA TYR A 15 -3.66 -10.60 -1.85
C TYR A 15 -2.40 -10.61 -0.99
N TRP A 16 -2.50 -11.14 0.21
CA TRP A 16 -1.36 -11.32 1.10
C TRP A 16 -1.09 -12.81 1.25
N SER A 17 -0.66 -13.41 0.16
CA SER A 17 -0.53 -14.88 0.06
C SER A 17 0.43 -15.49 1.06
N CYS A 18 1.23 -14.70 1.73
CA CYS A 18 2.12 -15.17 2.78
C CYS A 18 1.44 -15.29 4.15
N PHE A 19 0.20 -14.84 4.27
CA PHE A 19 -0.59 -15.08 5.49
C PHE A 19 -1.20 -16.46 5.44
N TRP A 20 -1.17 -17.13 6.57
CA TRP A 20 -1.80 -18.42 6.73
C TRP A 20 -2.17 -18.60 8.20
N GLY A 21 -3.04 -19.53 8.46
CA GLY A 21 -3.54 -19.80 9.80
C GLY A 21 -4.89 -19.16 10.04
N SER A 22 -5.32 -19.17 11.28
CA SER A 22 -6.67 -18.77 11.66
C SER A 22 -6.88 -17.25 11.76
N ASP A 23 -5.80 -16.47 11.66
CA ASP A 23 -5.85 -15.02 11.91
C ASP A 23 -5.71 -14.19 10.64
N TYR A 24 -6.22 -14.68 9.52
CA TYR A 24 -6.06 -14.01 8.23
C TYR A 24 -6.52 -12.57 8.24
N GLU A 25 -7.73 -12.29 8.70
CA GLU A 25 -8.27 -10.93 8.68
C GLU A 25 -7.44 -10.00 9.56
N GLU A 26 -7.07 -10.47 10.74
CA GLU A 26 -6.25 -9.70 11.66
C GLU A 26 -4.85 -9.50 11.10
N GLY A 27 -4.29 -10.51 10.46
CA GLY A 27 -2.99 -10.42 9.81
C GLY A 27 -2.99 -9.40 8.68
N VAL A 28 -4.04 -9.40 7.85
CA VAL A 28 -4.18 -8.42 6.77
C VAL A 28 -4.28 -7.01 7.32
N ALA A 29 -5.10 -6.81 8.36
CA ALA A 29 -5.23 -5.49 8.97
C ALA A 29 -3.90 -4.98 9.52
N ARG A 30 -3.16 -5.87 10.19
CA ARG A 30 -1.85 -5.52 10.74
C ARG A 30 -0.85 -5.18 9.64
N ALA A 31 -0.81 -5.98 8.58
CA ALA A 31 0.09 -5.73 7.45
C ALA A 31 -0.24 -4.40 6.78
N ASN A 32 -1.52 -4.12 6.58
CA ASN A 32 -1.94 -2.85 6.00
C ASN A 32 -1.53 -1.67 6.88
N ASP A 33 -1.73 -1.77 8.19
CA ASP A 33 -1.33 -0.72 9.12
C ASP A 33 0.18 -0.51 9.11
N ASN A 34 0.96 -1.58 9.08
CA ASN A 34 2.41 -1.51 9.01
C ASN A 34 2.86 -0.88 7.68
N LEU A 35 2.24 -1.26 6.59
CA LEU A 35 2.57 -0.72 5.27
C LEU A 35 2.27 0.77 5.20
N VAL A 36 1.13 1.21 5.75
CA VAL A 36 0.79 2.63 5.83
C VAL A 36 1.87 3.40 6.59
N ALA A 37 2.30 2.89 7.73
CA ALA A 37 3.33 3.54 8.53
C ALA A 37 4.66 3.63 7.76
N MET A 38 5.05 2.56 7.07
CA MET A 38 6.26 2.53 6.27
C MET A 38 6.23 3.54 5.13
N ILE A 39 5.10 3.59 4.42
CA ILE A 39 4.92 4.53 3.30
C ILE A 39 4.94 5.97 3.79
N ARG A 40 4.25 6.26 4.87
CA ARG A 40 4.24 7.61 5.45
C ARG A 40 5.62 8.06 5.87
N SER A 41 6.41 7.15 6.43
CA SER A 41 7.78 7.46 6.83
C SER A 41 8.68 7.72 5.63
N GLU A 42 8.60 6.85 4.62
CA GLU A 42 9.46 6.96 3.44
C GLU A 42 9.17 8.20 2.60
N PHE A 43 7.90 8.56 2.48
CA PHE A 43 7.48 9.66 1.63
C PHE A 43 7.05 10.91 2.42
N ALA A 44 7.54 11.05 3.65
CA ALA A 44 7.17 12.18 4.52
C ALA A 44 7.49 13.55 3.88
N ASP A 45 8.59 13.64 3.16
CA ASP A 45 9.04 14.87 2.53
C ASP A 45 8.84 14.87 1.01
N ALA A 46 8.05 13.94 0.49
CA ALA A 46 7.82 13.83 -0.94
C ALA A 46 6.99 15.00 -1.47
N PRO A 47 7.19 15.40 -2.74
CA PRO A 47 6.43 16.51 -3.33
C PRO A 47 5.03 16.11 -3.80
N PHE A 48 4.43 15.12 -3.17
CA PHE A 48 3.08 14.66 -3.45
C PHE A 48 2.42 14.18 -2.18
N GLU A 49 1.08 14.11 -2.20
CA GLU A 49 0.31 13.60 -1.08
C GLU A 49 -0.11 12.17 -1.36
N ILE A 50 -0.19 11.36 -0.30
CA ILE A 50 -0.61 9.98 -0.40
C ILE A 50 -1.86 9.78 0.46
N ARG A 51 -2.89 9.19 -0.13
CA ARG A 51 -4.06 8.76 0.61
C ARG A 51 -4.20 7.24 0.49
N PHE A 52 -4.86 6.66 1.46
CA PHE A 52 -5.02 5.21 1.53
C PHE A 52 -6.49 4.84 1.42
N GLU A 53 -6.77 3.81 0.62
CA GLU A 53 -8.11 3.31 0.41
C GLU A 53 -8.12 1.80 0.64
N ARG A 54 -9.05 1.33 1.46
CA ARG A 54 -9.22 -0.10 1.69
C ARG A 54 -10.22 -0.64 0.67
N THR A 55 -9.84 -1.70 -0.02
CA THR A 55 -10.71 -2.29 -1.05
C THR A 55 -10.47 -3.79 -1.17
N ALA A 56 -11.54 -4.53 -1.46
CA ALA A 56 -11.44 -5.97 -1.72
C ALA A 56 -10.96 -6.23 -3.15
N THR A 57 -11.02 -5.21 -4.03
CA THR A 57 -10.69 -5.36 -5.45
C THR A 57 -9.73 -4.27 -5.89
N PRO A 58 -8.45 -4.31 -5.43
CA PRO A 58 -7.49 -3.30 -5.83
C PRO A 58 -7.17 -3.39 -7.33
N ALA A 59 -6.79 -2.24 -7.91
CA ALA A 59 -6.27 -2.22 -9.27
C ALA A 59 -4.99 -3.06 -9.35
N PRO A 60 -4.55 -3.48 -10.54
CA PRO A 60 -3.40 -4.37 -10.69
C PRO A 60 -2.13 -3.88 -9.99
N ARG A 61 -1.85 -2.58 -10.00
CA ARG A 61 -0.69 -2.03 -9.30
C ARG A 61 -1.00 -1.61 -7.87
N GLY A 62 -2.28 -1.40 -7.54
CA GLY A 62 -2.67 -0.95 -6.22
C GLY A 62 -2.29 0.49 -5.91
N VAL A 63 -1.75 1.22 -6.87
CA VAL A 63 -1.34 2.62 -6.71
C VAL A 63 -1.89 3.42 -7.87
N LEU A 64 -2.65 4.47 -7.56
CA LEU A 64 -3.34 5.28 -8.56
C LEU A 64 -2.93 6.75 -8.45
N GLY A 65 -2.82 7.42 -9.58
CA GLY A 65 -2.52 8.86 -9.60
C GLY A 65 -2.24 9.33 -11.01
N HIS A 66 -2.21 10.64 -11.19
CA HIS A 66 -1.94 11.25 -12.49
C HIS A 66 -0.44 11.50 -12.73
N ASP A 67 0.35 11.54 -11.67
CA ASP A 67 1.79 11.71 -11.78
C ASP A 67 2.45 10.33 -11.84
N GLU A 68 2.84 9.91 -13.02
CA GLU A 68 3.38 8.57 -13.24
C GLU A 68 4.68 8.35 -12.47
N GLU A 69 5.53 9.35 -12.34
CA GLU A 69 6.76 9.20 -11.56
C GLU A 69 6.47 8.93 -10.09
N ALA A 70 5.51 9.67 -9.52
CA ALA A 70 5.10 9.47 -8.13
C ALA A 70 4.46 8.10 -7.94
N VAL A 71 3.57 7.70 -8.85
CA VAL A 71 2.92 6.38 -8.81
C VAL A 71 3.98 5.28 -8.84
N GLU A 72 4.95 5.40 -9.74
CA GLU A 72 5.97 4.38 -9.89
C GLU A 72 6.88 4.30 -8.66
N ALA A 73 7.25 5.45 -8.10
CA ALA A 73 8.08 5.49 -6.89
C ALA A 73 7.39 4.78 -5.71
N VAL A 74 6.11 5.07 -5.51
CA VAL A 74 5.34 4.45 -4.44
C VAL A 74 5.16 2.95 -4.71
N PHE A 75 4.83 2.60 -5.93
CA PHE A 75 4.65 1.20 -6.31
C PHE A 75 5.93 0.38 -6.10
N GLU A 76 7.07 0.90 -6.55
CA GLU A 76 8.35 0.21 -6.38
C GLU A 76 8.71 0.03 -4.91
N PHE A 77 8.45 1.04 -4.09
CA PHE A 77 8.68 0.93 -2.66
C PHE A 77 7.86 -0.21 -2.06
N ILE A 78 6.57 -0.28 -2.40
CA ILE A 78 5.69 -1.33 -1.91
C ILE A 78 6.17 -2.69 -2.41
N ALA A 79 6.48 -2.81 -3.70
CA ALA A 79 6.91 -4.08 -4.29
C ALA A 79 8.19 -4.61 -3.66
N THR A 80 9.07 -3.72 -3.21
CA THR A 80 10.34 -4.09 -2.59
C THR A 80 10.20 -4.38 -1.10
N ASN A 81 9.28 -3.72 -0.42
CA ASN A 81 9.23 -3.70 1.04
C ASN A 81 7.99 -4.34 1.67
N TRP A 82 7.04 -4.83 0.88
CA TRP A 82 5.79 -5.34 1.43
C TRP A 82 5.99 -6.48 2.43
N THR A 83 7.04 -7.28 2.25
CA THR A 83 7.32 -8.38 3.18
C THR A 83 7.73 -7.87 4.56
N ASN A 84 8.24 -6.65 4.66
CA ASN A 84 8.60 -6.05 5.94
C ASN A 84 7.37 -5.59 6.73
N ALA A 85 6.23 -5.53 6.08
CA ALA A 85 4.96 -5.17 6.74
C ALA A 85 4.29 -6.36 7.43
N LEU A 86 4.76 -7.56 7.14
CA LEU A 86 4.16 -8.79 7.68
C LEU A 86 4.48 -9.04 9.15
#